data_71c4eac058a3a895f6c3741fc59a758f
#
_entry.id   71c4eac058a3a895f6c3741fc59a758f
#
_cell.length_a   1.000
_cell.length_b   1.000
_cell.length_c   1.000
_cell.angle_alpha   90.00
_cell.angle_beta   90.00
_cell.angle_gamma   90.00
#
_symmetry.space_group_name_H-M   'P 1'
#
loop_
_entity.id
_entity.type
_entity.pdbx_description
1 polymer ?
#
loop_
_entity_poly.entity_id
_entity_poly.type
_entity_poly.pdbx_seq_one_letter_code
_entity_poly.pdbx_strand_id
1 'polypeptide(L)'
;MEIKLKSLHADVDEKLAAFIDKKVSRLSKFFEGVANEAEVSLEDAKEGKKAKIQIHIPGDELIIDRTADTFENAITECVDAMKEKLTRAKEKKYDI
;
A
#
# COMPACT_ATOMS: atom_id res chain seq x y z
N MET A 1 5.81 11.09 3.17
CA MET A 1 5.55 10.21 2.00
C MET A 1 4.30 10.68 1.27
N GLU A 2 4.42 10.83 -0.01
CA GLU A 2 3.27 11.22 -0.83
C GLU A 2 2.45 9.99 -1.20
N ILE A 3 1.14 10.08 -1.02
CA ILE A 3 0.23 8.98 -1.34
C ILE A 3 -0.65 9.40 -2.51
N LYS A 4 -0.58 8.64 -3.60
CA LYS A 4 -1.45 8.82 -4.76
C LYS A 4 -2.54 7.76 -4.73
N LEU A 5 -3.78 8.18 -4.76
CA LEU A 5 -4.93 7.28 -4.72
C LEU A 5 -5.65 7.25 -6.07
N LYS A 6 -5.80 6.05 -6.61
CA LYS A 6 -6.56 5.82 -7.84
C LYS A 6 -7.69 4.85 -7.54
N SER A 7 -8.84 5.06 -8.18
CA SER A 7 -9.97 4.15 -8.03
C SER A 7 -10.56 3.81 -9.38
N LEU A 8 -10.94 2.54 -9.55
CA LEU A 8 -11.57 2.02 -10.77
C LEU A 8 -12.87 1.34 -10.35
N HIS A 9 -14.00 1.90 -10.80
CA HIS A 9 -15.34 1.41 -10.45
C HIS A 9 -15.56 1.31 -8.94
N ALA A 10 -14.94 2.21 -8.18
CA ALA A 10 -15.05 2.23 -6.74
C ALA A 10 -15.33 3.65 -6.25
N ASP A 11 -16.29 3.78 -5.35
CA ASP A 11 -16.56 5.06 -4.71
C ASP A 11 -15.72 5.19 -3.46
N VAL A 12 -14.85 6.19 -3.44
CA VAL A 12 -13.99 6.46 -2.28
C VAL A 12 -14.57 7.65 -1.54
N ASP A 13 -15.24 7.39 -0.42
CA ASP A 13 -15.75 8.48 0.43
C ASP A 13 -14.65 9.01 1.35
N GLU A 14 -14.97 10.07 2.09
CA GLU A 14 -14.00 10.71 2.99
C GLU A 14 -13.49 9.76 4.07
N LYS A 15 -14.35 8.88 4.57
CA LYS A 15 -13.97 7.91 5.61
C LYS A 15 -12.96 6.91 5.08
N LEU A 16 -13.20 6.41 3.88
CA LEU A 16 -12.29 5.45 3.26
C LEU A 16 -10.95 6.11 2.91
N ALA A 17 -10.99 7.31 2.36
CA ALA A 17 -9.79 8.06 2.04
C ALA A 17 -8.95 8.33 3.30
N ALA A 18 -9.59 8.73 4.40
CA ALA A 18 -8.91 8.97 5.67
C ALA A 18 -8.32 7.68 6.24
N PHE A 19 -9.04 6.57 6.13
CA PHE A 19 -8.56 5.26 6.57
C PHE A 19 -7.30 4.85 5.78
N ILE A 20 -7.34 4.99 4.46
CA ILE A 20 -6.21 4.66 3.60
C ILE A 20 -5.00 5.52 3.95
N ASP A 21 -5.21 6.82 4.08
CA ASP A 21 -4.13 7.75 4.43
C ASP A 21 -3.48 7.37 5.76
N LYS A 22 -4.29 7.09 6.76
CA LYS A 22 -3.81 6.71 8.09
C LYS A 22 -3.01 5.41 8.06
N LYS A 23 -3.55 4.38 7.37
CA LYS A 23 -2.90 3.07 7.32
C LYS A 23 -1.63 3.10 6.48
N VAL A 24 -1.67 3.72 5.32
CA VAL A 24 -0.50 3.78 4.43
C VAL A 24 0.59 4.69 5.00
N SER A 25 0.21 5.77 5.68
CA SER A 25 1.18 6.67 6.33
C SER A 25 2.01 5.96 7.39
N ARG A 26 1.48 4.92 8.01
CA ARG A 26 2.25 4.12 8.98
C ARG A 26 3.44 3.43 8.34
N LEU A 27 3.38 3.18 7.05
CA LEU A 27 4.49 2.60 6.32
C LEU A 27 5.67 3.55 6.22
N SER A 28 5.45 4.85 6.38
CA SER A 28 6.53 5.84 6.28
C SER A 28 7.67 5.57 7.26
N LYS A 29 7.39 4.98 8.40
CA LYS A 29 8.39 4.61 9.40
C LYS A 29 9.38 3.57 8.84
N PHE A 30 8.93 2.74 7.91
CA PHE A 30 9.77 1.71 7.30
C PHE A 30 10.49 2.22 6.06
N PHE A 31 10.13 3.43 5.60
CA PHE A 31 10.61 4.01 4.36
C PHE A 31 11.52 5.21 4.51
N GLU A 32 11.79 5.65 5.71
CA GLU A 32 12.60 6.84 5.91
C GLU A 32 13.91 6.73 5.13
N GLY A 33 14.08 7.67 4.19
CA GLY A 33 15.26 7.69 3.32
C GLY A 33 15.22 6.68 2.18
N VAL A 34 14.15 5.89 2.01
CA VAL A 34 14.07 4.83 1.00
C VAL A 34 12.99 5.07 -0.02
N ALA A 35 11.81 5.57 0.38
CA ALA A 35 10.73 5.83 -0.56
C ALA A 35 10.01 7.13 -0.27
N ASN A 36 9.65 7.85 -1.33
CA ASN A 36 8.97 9.14 -1.23
C ASN A 36 7.52 9.10 -1.68
N GLU A 37 7.11 8.03 -2.35
CA GLU A 37 5.79 7.95 -2.96
C GLU A 37 5.21 6.54 -2.85
N ALA A 38 3.91 6.48 -2.52
CA ALA A 38 3.14 5.26 -2.54
C ALA A 38 1.93 5.46 -3.44
N GLU A 39 1.67 4.52 -4.34
CA GLU A 39 0.51 4.55 -5.19
C GLU A 39 -0.47 3.48 -4.70
N VAL A 40 -1.70 3.91 -4.38
CA VAL A 40 -2.75 3.03 -3.90
C VAL A 40 -3.85 2.97 -4.95
N SER A 41 -4.20 1.78 -5.39
CA SER A 41 -5.26 1.58 -6.37
C SER A 41 -6.37 0.74 -5.76
N LEU A 42 -7.62 1.14 -5.99
CA LEU A 42 -8.80 0.40 -5.54
C LEU A 42 -9.64 0.02 -6.74
N GLU A 43 -10.18 -1.19 -6.72
CA GLU A 43 -11.06 -1.68 -7.76
C GLU A 43 -12.18 -2.52 -7.15
N ASP A 44 -13.43 -2.21 -7.54
CA ASP A 44 -14.57 -3.04 -7.17
C ASP A 44 -14.72 -4.13 -8.24
N ALA A 45 -14.12 -5.28 -7.99
CA ALA A 45 -14.09 -6.38 -8.93
C ALA A 45 -15.15 -7.43 -8.60
N LYS A 46 -15.41 -8.33 -9.55
CA LYS A 46 -16.38 -9.41 -9.33
C LYS A 46 -16.01 -10.32 -8.17
N GLU A 47 -14.72 -10.53 -7.96
CA GLU A 47 -14.22 -11.40 -6.90
C GLU A 47 -14.27 -10.74 -5.52
N GLY A 48 -14.44 -9.42 -5.47
CA GLY A 48 -14.46 -8.67 -4.23
C GLY A 48 -13.82 -7.31 -4.36
N LYS A 49 -13.48 -6.72 -3.23
CA LYS A 49 -12.85 -5.40 -3.19
C LYS A 49 -11.34 -5.56 -3.28
N LYS A 50 -10.77 -5.09 -4.37
CA LYS A 50 -9.33 -5.17 -4.63
C LYS A 50 -8.60 -3.91 -4.18
N ALA A 51 -7.47 -4.09 -3.53
CA ALA A 51 -6.56 -3.00 -3.21
C ALA A 51 -5.16 -3.38 -3.66
N LYS A 52 -4.42 -2.40 -4.16
CA LYS A 52 -3.04 -2.59 -4.58
C LYS A 52 -2.21 -1.42 -4.05
N ILE A 53 -1.08 -1.73 -3.45
CA ILE A 53 -0.13 -0.71 -3.02
C ILE A 53 1.17 -0.94 -3.76
N GLN A 54 1.65 0.11 -4.41
CA GLN A 54 2.90 0.08 -5.15
C GLN A 54 3.82 1.16 -4.58
N ILE A 55 5.03 0.76 -4.21
CA ILE A 55 6.00 1.67 -3.63
C ILE A 55 7.32 1.56 -4.37
N HIS A 56 7.82 2.71 -4.80
CA HIS A 56 9.07 2.80 -5.52
C HIS A 56 10.22 3.03 -4.55
N ILE A 57 11.20 2.13 -4.57
CA ILE A 57 12.42 2.26 -3.79
C ILE A 57 13.62 2.28 -4.74
N PRO A 58 14.79 2.78 -4.32
CA PRO A 58 15.96 2.77 -5.18
C PRO A 58 16.32 1.36 -5.64
N GLY A 59 16.31 1.16 -6.96
CA GLY A 59 16.68 -0.11 -7.58
C GLY A 59 15.59 -1.17 -7.60
N ASP A 60 14.39 -0.89 -7.07
CA ASP A 60 13.31 -1.87 -7.05
C ASP A 60 11.95 -1.21 -6.95
N GLU A 61 10.92 -2.01 -7.11
CA GLU A 61 9.54 -1.58 -7.02
C GLU A 61 8.77 -2.65 -6.25
N LEU A 62 8.15 -2.26 -5.14
CA LEU A 62 7.41 -3.18 -4.30
C LEU A 62 5.92 -3.08 -4.60
N ILE A 63 5.30 -4.21 -4.96
CA ILE A 63 3.89 -4.26 -5.31
C ILE A 63 3.21 -5.35 -4.49
N ILE A 64 2.11 -4.97 -3.84
CA ILE A 64 1.24 -5.91 -3.13
C ILE A 64 -0.18 -5.67 -3.59
N ASP A 65 -0.90 -6.72 -3.92
CA ASP A 65 -2.34 -6.63 -4.14
C ASP A 65 -3.07 -7.64 -3.25
N ARG A 66 -4.27 -7.29 -2.85
CA ARG A 66 -5.13 -8.16 -2.05
C ARG A 66 -6.59 -7.92 -2.42
N THR A 67 -7.37 -8.97 -2.30
CA THR A 67 -8.83 -8.91 -2.51
C THR A 67 -9.49 -9.36 -1.23
N ALA A 68 -10.47 -8.60 -0.76
CA ALA A 68 -11.20 -8.89 0.46
C ALA A 68 -12.67 -8.51 0.30
N ASP A 69 -13.45 -8.72 1.35
CA ASP A 69 -14.88 -8.38 1.35
C ASP A 69 -15.13 -6.88 1.45
N THR A 70 -14.18 -6.12 2.02
CA THR A 70 -14.25 -4.67 2.10
C THR A 70 -12.92 -4.07 1.66
N PHE A 71 -12.94 -2.79 1.26
CA PHE A 71 -11.70 -2.07 0.94
C PHE A 71 -10.82 -1.90 2.18
N GLU A 72 -11.43 -1.68 3.35
CA GLU A 72 -10.70 -1.55 4.61
C GLU A 72 -9.89 -2.81 4.89
N ASN A 73 -10.48 -3.97 4.74
CA ASN A 73 -9.80 -5.24 4.95
C ASN A 73 -8.71 -5.47 3.89
N ALA A 74 -9.00 -5.16 2.63
CA ALA A 74 -8.01 -5.30 1.55
C ALA A 74 -6.80 -4.39 1.79
N ILE A 75 -7.03 -3.15 2.18
CA ILE A 75 -5.96 -2.19 2.50
C ILE A 75 -5.14 -2.66 3.69
N THR A 76 -5.80 -3.16 4.73
CA THR A 76 -5.11 -3.67 5.93
C THR A 76 -4.18 -4.83 5.56
N GLU A 77 -4.67 -5.77 4.76
CA GLU A 77 -3.86 -6.89 4.30
C GLU A 77 -2.68 -6.43 3.44
N CYS A 78 -2.90 -5.44 2.56
CA CYS A 78 -1.84 -4.88 1.74
C CYS A 78 -0.76 -4.20 2.59
N VAL A 79 -1.19 -3.41 3.58
CA VAL A 79 -0.25 -2.69 4.46
C VAL A 79 0.59 -3.68 5.27
N ASP A 80 -0.03 -4.71 5.82
CA ASP A 80 0.68 -5.73 6.60
C ASP A 80 1.71 -6.48 5.74
N ALA A 81 1.33 -6.86 4.53
CA ALA A 81 2.23 -7.54 3.60
C ALA A 81 3.35 -6.62 3.13
N MET A 82 3.05 -5.34 2.92
CA MET A 82 4.05 -4.36 2.50
C MET A 82 5.08 -4.10 3.59
N LYS A 83 4.65 -4.05 4.86
CA LYS A 83 5.57 -3.95 6.00
C LYS A 83 6.61 -5.05 5.98
N GLU A 84 6.15 -6.27 5.75
CA GLU A 84 7.03 -7.44 5.70
C GLU A 84 8.02 -7.34 4.53
N LYS A 85 7.54 -6.96 3.35
CA LYS A 85 8.40 -6.77 2.18
C LYS A 85 9.45 -5.69 2.40
N LEU A 86 9.07 -4.60 3.04
CA LEU A 86 9.97 -3.50 3.33
C LEU A 86 11.04 -3.88 4.33
N THR A 87 10.65 -4.60 5.36
CA THR A 87 11.58 -5.09 6.36
C THR A 87 12.63 -5.99 5.71
N ARG A 88 12.19 -6.88 4.82
CA ARG A 88 13.11 -7.75 4.07
C ARG A 88 14.02 -6.97 3.13
N ALA A 89 13.48 -5.96 2.45
CA ALA A 89 14.28 -5.12 1.55
C ALA A 89 15.35 -4.34 2.32
N LYS A 90 15.00 -3.85 3.50
CA LYS A 90 15.92 -3.15 4.40
C LYS A 90 17.04 -4.08 4.87
N GLU A 91 16.67 -5.30 5.28
CA GLU A 91 17.63 -6.30 5.72
C GLU A 91 18.63 -6.67 4.61
N LYS A 92 18.12 -6.88 3.40
CA LYS A 92 18.98 -7.19 2.25
C LYS A 92 19.95 -6.05 1.92
N LYS A 93 19.54 -4.80 2.14
CA LYS A 93 20.39 -3.65 1.88
C LYS A 93 21.52 -3.51 2.87
N TYR A 94 21.29 -3.94 4.11
CA TYR A 94 22.28 -3.85 5.19
C TYR A 94 23.03 -5.15 5.45
N ASP A 95 22.61 -6.23 4.85
CA ASP A 95 23.20 -7.56 5.01
C ASP A 95 24.24 -7.79 3.93
N ILE A 96 25.38 -7.15 4.09
CA ILE A 96 26.52 -7.31 3.22
C ILE A 96 27.65 -7.99 3.97
#